data_2f22dfe9e65a69c0f0993198aee1b9c6
#
_entry.id   2f22dfe9e65a69c0f0993198aee1b9c6
#
_cell.length_a   1.000
_cell.length_b   1.000
_cell.length_c   1.000
_cell.angle_alpha   90.00
_cell.angle_beta   90.00
_cell.angle_gamma   90.00
#
_symmetry.space_group_name_H-M   'P 1'
#
loop_
_entity.id
_entity.type
_entity.pdbx_description
1 polymer ?
#
loop_
_entity_poly.entity_id
_entity_poly.type
_entity_poly.pdbx_seq_one_letter_code
_entity_poly.pdbx_strand_id
1 'polypeptide(L)'
;MSHILFLVALSFVCSSCNRTPSVEEPDVLKVELKETPVSVSDFFSKVEVIPLETSDSCLLARILRVRVSGDTTYILTQDYPTFRHITLMAFDKKGNYLRSIGRVGQGPGEYSQVYDAVISEQRNRVYMLSPFGSMYTYRLDGSFIDRKILPQKMNFQEIGLTPDGDLLTWSAQNKDDGACIMRLDADSAKLINEF
;
A
#
# COMPACT_ATOMS: atom_id res chain seq x y z
N MET A 1 27.43 -9.45 86.13
CA MET A 1 26.34 -10.09 85.42
C MET A 1 26.11 -9.30 84.14
N SER A 2 26.68 -9.83 83.07
CA SER A 2 26.78 -9.11 81.79
C SER A 2 25.79 -9.72 80.79
N HIS A 3 24.90 -8.93 80.29
CA HIS A 3 24.00 -9.32 79.14
C HIS A 3 24.61 -8.89 77.85
N ILE A 4 25.05 -9.86 77.07
CA ILE A 4 25.53 -9.69 75.69
C ILE A 4 24.30 -9.72 74.79
N LEU A 5 24.02 -8.58 74.14
CA LEU A 5 22.98 -8.41 73.15
C LEU A 5 23.56 -8.80 71.80
N PHE A 6 23.05 -9.87 71.19
CA PHE A 6 23.46 -10.33 69.81
C PHE A 6 22.60 -9.64 68.79
N LEU A 7 23.17 -8.69 68.05
CA LEU A 7 22.54 -7.98 66.95
C LEU A 7 22.78 -8.75 65.66
N VAL A 8 21.80 -9.50 65.17
CA VAL A 8 21.87 -10.13 63.83
C VAL A 8 21.47 -9.11 62.80
N ALA A 9 22.43 -8.63 62.06
CA ALA A 9 22.19 -7.79 60.89
C ALA A 9 21.78 -8.68 59.68
N LEU A 10 20.53 -8.61 59.28
CA LEU A 10 20.00 -9.31 58.12
C LEU A 10 20.29 -8.46 56.88
N SER A 11 21.34 -8.82 56.12
CA SER A 11 21.70 -8.19 54.87
C SER A 11 20.75 -8.64 53.77
N PHE A 12 19.81 -7.78 53.39
CA PHE A 12 18.98 -7.98 52.18
C PHE A 12 19.82 -7.66 50.96
N VAL A 13 20.26 -8.69 50.23
CA VAL A 13 20.87 -8.55 48.92
C VAL A 13 19.75 -8.43 47.90
N CYS A 14 19.38 -7.19 47.51
CA CYS A 14 18.56 -6.97 46.36
C CYS A 14 19.33 -7.25 45.08
N SER A 15 19.21 -8.46 44.56
CA SER A 15 19.64 -8.81 43.20
C SER A 15 18.67 -8.10 42.21
N SER A 16 19.01 -6.88 41.83
CA SER A 16 18.40 -6.25 40.67
C SER A 16 18.83 -6.99 39.43
N CYS A 17 17.97 -7.91 38.95
CA CYS A 17 18.08 -8.40 37.59
C CYS A 17 17.75 -7.27 36.63
N ASN A 18 18.75 -6.52 36.21
CA ASN A 18 18.68 -5.69 35.01
C ASN A 18 18.59 -6.65 33.81
N ARG A 19 17.38 -7.08 33.43
CA ARG A 19 17.14 -7.57 32.07
C ARG A 19 17.14 -6.35 31.15
N THR A 20 18.27 -6.04 30.58
CA THR A 20 18.33 -5.24 29.36
C THR A 20 17.52 -6.01 28.32
N PRO A 21 16.48 -5.44 27.71
CA PRO A 21 15.84 -6.07 26.59
C PRO A 21 16.91 -6.25 25.51
N SER A 22 17.21 -7.49 25.13
CA SER A 22 18.03 -7.77 23.96
C SER A 22 17.23 -7.24 22.77
N VAL A 23 17.67 -6.09 22.25
CA VAL A 23 17.25 -5.65 20.93
C VAL A 23 17.80 -6.73 20.00
N GLU A 24 16.93 -7.58 19.46
CA GLU A 24 17.32 -8.45 18.36
C GLU A 24 17.82 -7.54 17.24
N GLU A 25 19.10 -7.63 16.95
CA GLU A 25 19.65 -6.95 15.78
C GLU A 25 18.87 -7.44 14.56
N PRO A 26 18.40 -6.50 13.72
CA PRO A 26 17.67 -6.90 12.52
C PRO A 26 18.58 -7.81 11.69
N ASP A 27 18.01 -8.91 11.20
CA ASP A 27 18.69 -9.86 10.30
C ASP A 27 19.21 -9.07 9.09
N VAL A 28 20.51 -8.78 9.11
CA VAL A 28 21.13 -8.01 8.01
C VAL A 28 21.46 -8.98 6.89
N LEU A 29 20.65 -8.93 5.83
CA LEU A 29 20.92 -9.65 4.60
C LEU A 29 22.19 -9.07 3.94
N LYS A 30 23.30 -9.82 3.96
CA LYS A 30 24.52 -9.48 3.22
C LYS A 30 24.34 -9.87 1.77
N VAL A 31 24.18 -8.89 0.90
CA VAL A 31 24.08 -9.10 -0.55
C VAL A 31 25.45 -8.81 -1.18
N GLU A 32 26.06 -9.84 -1.79
CA GLU A 32 27.21 -9.63 -2.67
C GLU A 32 26.72 -9.30 -4.08
N LEU A 33 27.00 -8.09 -4.53
CA LEU A 33 26.68 -7.67 -5.89
C LEU A 33 27.73 -8.27 -6.86
N LYS A 34 27.37 -9.37 -7.52
CA LYS A 34 28.14 -9.95 -8.61
C LYS A 34 27.35 -9.85 -9.89
N GLU A 35 27.97 -9.33 -10.95
CA GLU A 35 27.39 -9.40 -12.28
C GLU A 35 27.43 -10.84 -12.78
N THR A 36 26.30 -11.50 -12.74
CA THR A 36 26.13 -12.86 -13.29
C THR A 36 25.08 -12.78 -14.39
N PRO A 37 25.34 -13.27 -15.60
CA PRO A 37 24.33 -13.38 -16.64
C PRO A 37 23.18 -14.24 -16.13
N VAL A 38 21.97 -13.70 -16.12
CA VAL A 38 20.78 -14.36 -15.61
C VAL A 38 19.78 -14.49 -16.74
N SER A 39 19.26 -15.69 -16.96
CA SER A 39 18.21 -15.94 -17.95
C SER A 39 16.85 -15.76 -17.31
N VAL A 40 15.86 -15.34 -18.10
CA VAL A 40 14.45 -15.29 -17.68
C VAL A 40 13.98 -16.67 -17.21
N SER A 41 14.49 -17.76 -17.82
CA SER A 41 14.18 -19.13 -17.44
C SER A 41 14.70 -19.55 -16.05
N ASP A 42 15.65 -18.81 -15.48
CA ASP A 42 16.15 -19.09 -14.12
C ASP A 42 15.13 -18.67 -13.04
N PHE A 43 14.21 -17.77 -13.38
CA PHE A 43 13.19 -17.27 -12.46
C PHE A 43 11.77 -17.73 -12.82
N PHE A 44 11.49 -17.94 -14.10
CA PHE A 44 10.15 -18.22 -14.59
C PHE A 44 10.09 -19.52 -15.37
N SER A 45 9.21 -20.42 -14.96
CA SER A 45 8.96 -21.69 -15.67
C SER A 45 8.13 -21.51 -16.94
N LYS A 46 7.37 -20.40 -17.05
CA LYS A 46 6.50 -20.10 -18.19
C LYS A 46 6.42 -18.57 -18.37
N VAL A 47 6.42 -18.15 -19.61
CA VAL A 47 6.08 -16.77 -20.00
C VAL A 47 4.83 -16.85 -20.88
N GLU A 48 3.85 -16.01 -20.57
CA GLU A 48 2.60 -15.89 -21.35
C GLU A 48 2.44 -14.43 -21.80
N VAL A 49 2.10 -14.24 -23.05
CA VAL A 49 1.83 -12.92 -23.62
C VAL A 49 0.33 -12.79 -23.84
N ILE A 50 -0.27 -11.81 -23.17
CA ILE A 50 -1.70 -11.51 -23.28
C ILE A 50 -1.83 -10.18 -24.02
N PRO A 51 -2.30 -10.18 -25.28
CA PRO A 51 -2.56 -8.93 -26.00
C PRO A 51 -3.78 -8.25 -25.39
N LEU A 52 -3.65 -6.96 -25.09
CA LEU A 52 -4.76 -6.18 -24.56
C LEU A 52 -5.55 -5.56 -25.70
N GLU A 53 -6.88 -5.56 -25.54
CA GLU A 53 -7.78 -4.85 -26.45
C GLU A 53 -7.39 -3.38 -26.54
N THR A 54 -7.41 -2.85 -27.76
CA THR A 54 -7.13 -1.44 -28.04
C THR A 54 -8.26 -0.87 -28.86
N SER A 55 -8.97 0.09 -28.29
CA SER A 55 -10.06 0.81 -28.92
C SER A 55 -10.14 2.23 -28.37
N ASP A 56 -11.00 3.07 -28.92
CA ASP A 56 -11.23 4.44 -28.43
C ASP A 56 -11.67 4.47 -26.95
N SER A 57 -12.27 3.38 -26.48
CA SER A 57 -12.75 3.23 -25.10
C SER A 57 -11.68 2.77 -24.11
N CYS A 58 -10.59 2.18 -24.58
CA CYS A 58 -9.55 1.57 -23.76
C CYS A 58 -8.13 1.81 -24.30
N LEU A 59 -7.88 3.02 -24.79
CA LEU A 59 -6.55 3.41 -25.24
C LEU A 59 -5.59 3.52 -24.05
N LEU A 60 -4.58 2.64 -24.02
CA LEU A 60 -3.50 2.69 -23.06
C LEU A 60 -2.36 3.56 -23.61
N ALA A 61 -2.09 4.69 -22.94
CA ALA A 61 -0.99 5.55 -23.35
C ALA A 61 0.27 5.32 -22.51
N ARG A 62 0.28 5.75 -21.26
CA ARG A 62 1.38 5.52 -20.33
C ARG A 62 0.90 4.64 -19.19
N ILE A 63 1.40 3.41 -19.12
CA ILE A 63 1.11 2.49 -18.03
C ILE A 63 1.92 2.91 -16.80
N LEU A 64 1.22 3.18 -15.69
CA LEU A 64 1.82 3.57 -14.42
C LEU A 64 1.92 2.38 -13.48
N ARG A 65 0.86 1.57 -13.39
CA ARG A 65 0.78 0.39 -12.53
C ARG A 65 -0.04 -0.70 -13.21
N VAL A 66 0.33 -1.93 -12.92
CA VAL A 66 -0.46 -3.12 -13.26
C VAL A 66 -0.74 -3.88 -11.97
N ARG A 67 -1.98 -4.23 -11.75
CA ARG A 67 -2.45 -5.04 -10.63
C ARG A 67 -3.24 -6.22 -11.17
N VAL A 68 -2.90 -7.42 -10.75
CA VAL A 68 -3.67 -8.63 -11.11
C VAL A 68 -4.43 -9.08 -9.87
N SER A 69 -5.71 -9.31 -10.01
CA SER A 69 -6.60 -9.79 -8.96
C SER A 69 -7.58 -10.78 -9.57
N GLY A 70 -7.50 -12.05 -9.14
CA GLY A 70 -8.21 -13.16 -9.77
C GLY A 70 -7.95 -13.25 -11.28
N ASP A 71 -9.03 -13.28 -12.04
CA ASP A 71 -9.02 -13.33 -13.51
C ASP A 71 -9.01 -11.92 -14.15
N THR A 72 -8.80 -10.86 -13.36
CA THR A 72 -8.86 -9.48 -13.85
C THR A 72 -7.52 -8.77 -13.71
N THR A 73 -7.10 -8.14 -14.78
CA THR A 73 -5.94 -7.25 -14.80
C THR A 73 -6.40 -5.79 -14.76
N TYR A 74 -5.98 -5.07 -13.75
CA TYR A 74 -6.25 -3.64 -13.58
C TYR A 74 -5.02 -2.84 -13.98
N ILE A 75 -5.21 -1.88 -14.88
CA ILE A 75 -4.14 -1.05 -15.42
C ILE A 75 -4.42 0.41 -15.10
N LEU A 76 -3.54 1.00 -14.32
CA LEU A 76 -3.53 2.43 -14.09
C LEU A 76 -2.74 3.08 -15.22
N THR A 77 -3.42 3.87 -16.04
CA THR A 77 -2.85 4.52 -17.22
C THR A 77 -3.07 6.02 -17.22
N GLN A 78 -2.13 6.74 -17.77
CA GLN A 78 -2.21 8.20 -17.95
C GLN A 78 -2.55 8.52 -19.38
N ASP A 79 -3.43 9.50 -19.61
CA ASP A 79 -3.90 9.91 -20.93
C ASP A 79 -2.80 10.53 -21.80
N TYR A 80 -2.99 10.49 -23.11
CA TYR A 80 -2.13 11.12 -24.10
C TYR A 80 -2.99 12.06 -24.99
N PRO A 81 -2.49 13.21 -25.40
CA PRO A 81 -1.15 13.78 -25.18
C PRO A 81 -1.03 14.63 -23.90
N THR A 82 -2.08 14.75 -23.11
CA THR A 82 -2.10 15.75 -22.03
C THR A 82 -1.34 15.33 -20.79
N PHE A 83 -1.24 14.01 -20.53
CA PHE A 83 -0.66 13.42 -19.33
C PHE A 83 -1.22 14.00 -18.02
N ARG A 84 -2.47 14.46 -18.05
CA ARG A 84 -3.12 15.11 -16.90
C ARG A 84 -4.03 14.19 -16.11
N HIS A 85 -4.65 13.22 -16.81
CA HIS A 85 -5.64 12.36 -16.21
C HIS A 85 -5.12 10.95 -16.11
N ILE A 86 -5.37 10.35 -14.97
CA ILE A 86 -5.03 8.95 -14.69
C ILE A 86 -6.34 8.19 -14.55
N THR A 87 -6.45 7.08 -15.27
CA THR A 87 -7.64 6.22 -15.30
C THR A 87 -7.26 4.80 -14.93
N LEU A 88 -8.10 4.11 -14.17
CA LEU A 88 -7.96 2.70 -13.87
C LEU A 88 -8.87 1.89 -14.79
N MET A 89 -8.29 1.05 -15.62
CA MET A 89 -8.99 0.18 -16.57
C MET A 89 -8.88 -1.27 -16.15
N ALA A 90 -9.94 -2.05 -16.31
CA ALA A 90 -10.01 -3.47 -16.02
C ALA A 90 -10.12 -4.28 -17.30
N PHE A 91 -9.33 -5.34 -17.40
CA PHE A 91 -9.29 -6.29 -18.51
C PHE A 91 -9.47 -7.71 -17.98
N ASP A 92 -10.12 -8.58 -18.76
CA ASP A 92 -10.22 -9.99 -18.43
C ASP A 92 -8.88 -10.73 -18.65
N LYS A 93 -8.83 -12.01 -18.29
CA LYS A 93 -7.65 -12.87 -18.47
C LYS A 93 -7.24 -13.11 -19.92
N LYS A 94 -8.08 -12.77 -20.90
CA LYS A 94 -7.78 -12.84 -22.33
C LYS A 94 -7.32 -11.50 -22.89
N GLY A 95 -7.35 -10.44 -22.06
CA GLY A 95 -6.99 -9.08 -22.46
C GLY A 95 -8.15 -8.27 -23.03
N ASN A 96 -9.40 -8.75 -22.97
CA ASN A 96 -10.54 -7.97 -23.41
C ASN A 96 -10.86 -6.87 -22.38
N TYR A 97 -11.18 -5.67 -22.86
CA TYR A 97 -11.60 -4.59 -22.00
C TYR A 97 -12.94 -4.87 -21.34
N LEU A 98 -12.98 -4.71 -20.03
CA LEU A 98 -14.20 -4.88 -19.24
C LEU A 98 -14.87 -3.54 -18.92
N ARG A 99 -14.10 -2.63 -18.33
CA ARG A 99 -14.59 -1.32 -17.87
C ARG A 99 -13.47 -0.43 -17.36
N SER A 100 -13.80 0.86 -17.21
CA SER A 100 -13.04 1.75 -16.32
C SER A 100 -13.63 1.76 -14.92
N ILE A 101 -12.78 1.97 -13.91
CA ILE A 101 -13.19 2.14 -12.51
C ILE A 101 -13.21 3.62 -12.20
N GLY A 102 -14.39 4.14 -11.93
CA GLY A 102 -14.59 5.58 -11.76
C GLY A 102 -14.38 6.36 -13.06
N ARG A 103 -14.43 7.68 -12.95
CA ARG A 103 -14.26 8.61 -14.08
C ARG A 103 -13.61 9.91 -13.61
N VAL A 104 -12.80 10.51 -14.47
CA VAL A 104 -12.25 11.85 -14.24
C VAL A 104 -13.35 12.88 -14.37
N GLY A 105 -13.50 13.74 -13.37
CA GLY A 105 -14.51 14.78 -13.34
C GLY A 105 -14.69 15.40 -11.96
N GLN A 106 -15.82 16.10 -11.77
CA GLN A 106 -16.17 16.77 -10.50
C GLN A 106 -17.60 16.41 -10.01
N GLY A 107 -18.26 15.47 -10.67
CA GLY A 107 -19.56 14.98 -10.27
C GLY A 107 -19.49 13.95 -9.12
N PRO A 108 -20.66 13.52 -8.61
CA PRO A 108 -20.73 12.47 -7.63
C PRO A 108 -20.07 11.18 -8.13
N GLY A 109 -19.11 10.66 -7.39
CA GLY A 109 -18.37 9.44 -7.77
C GLY A 109 -17.33 9.65 -8.87
N GLU A 110 -17.03 10.89 -9.21
CA GLU A 110 -15.91 11.26 -10.08
C GLU A 110 -14.72 11.74 -9.25
N TYR A 111 -13.53 11.63 -9.82
CA TYR A 111 -12.30 12.11 -9.19
C TYR A 111 -11.56 13.10 -10.11
N SER A 112 -10.92 14.09 -9.53
CA SER A 112 -10.10 15.04 -10.31
C SER A 112 -8.72 14.45 -10.64
N GLN A 113 -8.13 13.72 -9.69
CA GLN A 113 -6.82 13.10 -9.85
C GLN A 113 -6.65 11.94 -8.87
N VAL A 114 -6.03 10.88 -9.35
CA VAL A 114 -5.59 9.73 -8.56
C VAL A 114 -4.15 9.38 -8.92
N TYR A 115 -3.41 8.80 -8.00
CA TYR A 115 -2.00 8.42 -8.23
C TYR A 115 -1.77 6.93 -8.15
N ASP A 116 -2.53 6.23 -7.33
CA ASP A 116 -2.44 4.77 -7.22
C ASP A 116 -3.78 4.16 -6.84
N ALA A 117 -3.88 2.85 -7.01
CA ALA A 117 -5.07 2.09 -6.68
C ALA A 117 -4.69 0.71 -6.17
N VAL A 118 -5.49 0.16 -5.26
CA VAL A 118 -5.38 -1.21 -4.77
C VAL A 118 -6.73 -1.91 -4.81
N ILE A 119 -6.69 -3.21 -5.08
CA ILE A 119 -7.86 -4.05 -5.26
C ILE A 119 -7.98 -5.04 -4.10
N SER A 120 -9.14 -5.11 -3.47
CA SER A 120 -9.51 -6.10 -2.46
C SER A 120 -10.68 -6.94 -2.97
N GLU A 121 -10.40 -8.14 -3.45
CA GLU A 121 -11.46 -9.09 -3.84
C GLU A 121 -12.30 -9.50 -2.64
N GLN A 122 -11.63 -9.79 -1.53
CA GLN A 122 -12.29 -10.20 -0.29
C GLN A 122 -13.38 -9.23 0.16
N ARG A 123 -13.15 -7.92 -0.04
CA ARG A 123 -14.09 -6.86 0.33
C ARG A 123 -14.97 -6.42 -0.83
N ASN A 124 -14.74 -6.91 -2.06
CA ASN A 124 -15.34 -6.41 -3.29
C ASN A 124 -15.13 -4.89 -3.44
N ARG A 125 -13.86 -4.44 -3.32
CA ARG A 125 -13.50 -3.01 -3.30
C ARG A 125 -12.29 -2.71 -4.16
N VAL A 126 -12.33 -1.52 -4.75
CA VAL A 126 -11.18 -0.83 -5.33
C VAL A 126 -11.01 0.48 -4.58
N TYR A 127 -9.84 0.69 -4.01
CA TYR A 127 -9.47 1.93 -3.33
C TYR A 127 -8.55 2.72 -4.24
N MET A 128 -8.92 3.92 -4.58
CA MET A 128 -8.14 4.82 -5.44
C MET A 128 -7.66 6.02 -4.64
N LEU A 129 -6.36 6.22 -4.60
CA LEU A 129 -5.71 7.23 -3.78
C LEU A 129 -5.49 8.53 -4.57
N SER A 130 -6.04 9.63 -4.05
CA SER A 130 -5.75 10.97 -4.55
C SER A 130 -4.53 11.57 -3.84
N PRO A 131 -3.65 12.30 -4.55
CA PRO A 131 -2.53 12.99 -3.92
C PRO A 131 -2.96 14.06 -2.90
N PHE A 132 -4.20 14.54 -3.00
CA PHE A 132 -4.72 15.63 -2.17
C PHE A 132 -5.47 15.17 -0.92
N GLY A 133 -5.13 13.98 -0.40
CA GLY A 133 -5.71 13.47 0.84
C GLY A 133 -7.15 13.01 0.72
N SER A 134 -7.52 12.43 -0.42
CA SER A 134 -8.81 11.77 -0.60
C SER A 134 -8.61 10.33 -1.05
N MET A 135 -9.48 9.45 -0.60
CA MET A 135 -9.59 8.09 -1.07
C MET A 135 -10.99 7.86 -1.64
N TYR A 136 -11.05 7.39 -2.87
CA TYR A 136 -12.29 7.02 -3.54
C TYR A 136 -12.44 5.51 -3.49
N THR A 137 -13.62 5.05 -3.11
CA THR A 137 -13.93 3.62 -3.01
C THR A 137 -14.99 3.24 -4.04
N TYR A 138 -14.69 2.21 -4.81
CA TYR A 138 -15.61 1.61 -5.79
C TYR A 138 -15.77 0.12 -5.52
N ARG A 139 -16.81 -0.50 -6.07
CA ARG A 139 -16.89 -1.95 -6.21
C ARG A 139 -16.06 -2.42 -7.40
N LEU A 140 -15.82 -3.74 -7.47
CA LEU A 140 -15.12 -4.34 -8.61
C LEU A 140 -15.88 -4.17 -9.94
N ASP A 141 -17.19 -3.97 -9.88
CA ASP A 141 -18.03 -3.65 -11.04
C ASP A 141 -17.92 -2.19 -11.52
N GLY A 142 -17.15 -1.36 -10.81
CA GLY A 142 -16.95 0.05 -11.09
C GLY A 142 -17.96 0.99 -10.44
N SER A 143 -18.97 0.47 -9.72
CA SER A 143 -19.95 1.31 -9.03
C SER A 143 -19.31 2.05 -7.86
N PHE A 144 -19.58 3.37 -7.75
CA PHE A 144 -19.08 4.22 -6.69
C PHE A 144 -19.71 3.86 -5.33
N ILE A 145 -18.91 3.88 -4.29
CA ILE A 145 -19.36 3.66 -2.92
C ILE A 145 -19.28 4.94 -2.12
N ASP A 146 -18.07 5.47 -1.93
CA ASP A 146 -17.83 6.67 -1.16
C ASP A 146 -16.51 7.37 -1.51
N ARG A 147 -16.37 8.58 -0.97
CA ARG A 147 -15.11 9.32 -0.91
C ARG A 147 -14.82 9.66 0.54
N LYS A 148 -13.64 9.31 1.00
CA LYS A 148 -13.15 9.64 2.34
C LYS A 148 -12.03 10.67 2.27
N ILE A 149 -12.01 11.56 3.26
CA ILE A 149 -10.88 12.46 3.49
C ILE A 149 -9.91 11.74 4.43
N LEU A 150 -8.67 11.68 4.02
CA LEU A 150 -7.60 11.07 4.81
C LEU A 150 -7.17 11.98 5.97
N PRO A 151 -6.65 11.42 7.07
CA PRO A 151 -6.35 12.17 8.29
C PRO A 151 -5.40 13.34 8.10
N GLN A 152 -4.49 13.20 7.15
CA GLN A 152 -3.50 14.23 6.84
C GLN A 152 -3.63 14.67 5.38
N LYS A 153 -3.42 15.96 5.12
CA LYS A 153 -3.36 16.53 3.77
C LYS A 153 -1.94 16.40 3.24
N MET A 154 -1.55 15.17 2.91
CA MET A 154 -0.20 14.87 2.44
C MET A 154 -0.21 14.61 0.94
N ASN A 155 0.98 14.71 0.34
CA ASN A 155 1.17 14.31 -1.06
C ASN A 155 1.30 12.78 -1.15
N PHE A 156 0.18 12.08 -1.08
CA PHE A 156 0.12 10.63 -1.16
C PHE A 156 0.56 10.14 -2.54
N GLN A 157 1.42 9.13 -2.56
CA GLN A 157 2.00 8.58 -3.79
C GLN A 157 1.55 7.15 -4.06
N GLU A 158 1.46 6.33 -3.04
CA GLU A 158 1.21 4.90 -3.19
C GLU A 158 0.24 4.38 -2.12
N ILE A 159 -0.47 3.30 -2.47
CA ILE A 159 -1.38 2.59 -1.59
C ILE A 159 -1.19 1.08 -1.73
N GLY A 160 -1.21 0.37 -0.62
CA GLY A 160 -1.15 -1.09 -0.53
C GLY A 160 -2.20 -1.65 0.41
N LEU A 161 -2.34 -2.97 0.42
CA LEU A 161 -3.14 -3.71 1.40
C LEU A 161 -2.23 -4.49 2.33
N THR A 162 -2.54 -4.49 3.62
CA THR A 162 -1.96 -5.43 4.57
C THR A 162 -2.62 -6.80 4.44
N PRO A 163 -2.02 -7.88 4.96
CA PRO A 163 -2.67 -9.19 5.02
C PRO A 163 -4.02 -9.18 5.75
N ASP A 164 -4.18 -8.29 6.74
CA ASP A 164 -5.42 -8.12 7.51
C ASP A 164 -6.50 -7.32 6.75
N GLY A 165 -6.13 -6.77 5.59
CA GLY A 165 -7.03 -6.01 4.73
C GLY A 165 -7.12 -4.52 5.07
N ASP A 166 -6.24 -3.99 5.92
CA ASP A 166 -6.07 -2.55 6.11
C ASP A 166 -5.29 -1.92 4.96
N LEU A 167 -5.30 -0.61 4.89
CA LEU A 167 -4.58 0.13 3.88
C LEU A 167 -3.24 0.63 4.41
N LEU A 168 -2.20 0.48 3.62
CA LEU A 168 -0.92 1.17 3.80
C LEU A 168 -0.83 2.27 2.77
N THR A 169 -0.54 3.49 3.20
CA THR A 169 -0.30 4.61 2.30
C THR A 169 1.10 5.16 2.53
N TRP A 170 1.77 5.50 1.43
CA TRP A 170 3.03 6.20 1.47
C TRP A 170 2.87 7.62 0.90
N SER A 171 3.55 8.59 1.54
CA SER A 171 3.57 9.96 1.07
C SER A 171 5.00 10.47 0.91
N ALA A 172 5.26 11.22 -0.16
CA ALA A 172 6.47 12.00 -0.28
C ALA A 172 6.36 13.24 0.61
N GLN A 173 7.20 13.31 1.64
CA GLN A 173 7.15 14.40 2.59
C GLN A 173 8.20 15.48 2.38
N ASN A 174 7.85 16.70 2.87
CA ASN A 174 8.82 17.71 3.23
C ASN A 174 9.55 17.31 4.52
N LYS A 175 10.82 17.69 4.62
CA LYS A 175 11.81 17.24 5.62
C LYS A 175 11.42 17.40 7.10
N ASP A 176 10.34 18.07 7.42
CA ASP A 176 10.04 18.50 8.80
C ASP A 176 8.84 17.81 9.46
N ASP A 177 8.09 16.95 8.75
CA ASP A 177 6.77 16.52 9.23
C ASP A 177 6.61 15.02 9.62
N GLY A 178 7.68 14.26 9.75
CA GLY A 178 7.59 12.91 10.35
C GLY A 178 7.21 11.78 9.38
N ALA A 179 6.24 10.94 9.72
CA ALA A 179 6.00 9.64 9.11
C ALA A 179 5.62 9.67 7.64
N CYS A 180 6.31 8.82 6.87
CA CYS A 180 6.03 8.64 5.45
C CYS A 180 5.03 7.52 5.16
N ILE A 181 4.83 6.59 6.10
CA ILE A 181 3.96 5.42 5.94
C ILE A 181 2.87 5.48 7.00
N MET A 182 1.62 5.34 6.56
CA MET A 182 0.47 5.27 7.47
C MET A 182 -0.33 4.01 7.20
N ARG A 183 -0.74 3.33 8.29
CA ARG A 183 -1.73 2.27 8.26
C ARG A 183 -3.10 2.86 8.57
N LEU A 184 -4.06 2.63 7.69
CA LEU A 184 -5.41 3.14 7.80
C LEU A 184 -6.41 1.99 7.82
N ASP A 185 -7.44 2.13 8.61
CA ASP A 185 -8.61 1.25 8.53
C ASP A 185 -9.30 1.41 7.17
N ALA A 186 -9.52 0.30 6.47
CA ALA A 186 -10.00 0.33 5.10
C ALA A 186 -11.45 0.82 4.96
N ASP A 187 -12.28 0.64 5.99
CA ASP A 187 -13.68 1.02 5.95
C ASP A 187 -13.91 2.49 6.35
N SER A 188 -13.14 2.99 7.30
CA SER A 188 -13.30 4.34 7.85
C SER A 188 -12.24 5.35 7.37
N ALA A 189 -11.14 4.87 6.79
CA ALA A 189 -9.93 5.63 6.48
C ALA A 189 -9.30 6.33 7.70
N LYS A 190 -9.61 5.85 8.91
CA LYS A 190 -9.00 6.36 10.13
C LYS A 190 -7.59 5.83 10.29
N LEU A 191 -6.73 6.69 10.81
CA LEU A 191 -5.36 6.32 11.14
C LEU A 191 -5.34 5.26 12.24
N ILE A 192 -4.65 4.15 11.98
CA ILE A 192 -4.37 3.10 12.97
C ILE A 192 -2.97 3.29 13.53
N ASN A 193 -1.98 3.51 12.65
CA ASN A 193 -0.57 3.69 13.03
C ASN A 193 0.21 4.49 11.98
N GLU A 194 1.31 5.11 12.41
CA GLU A 194 2.30 5.81 11.59
C GLU A 194 3.69 5.17 11.80
N PHE A 195 4.53 5.17 10.75
CA PHE A 195 5.87 4.57 10.75
C PHE A 195 6.91 5.53 10.19
#